data_0c1bca608ecfbab14c7513eadd0c41dd
#
_entry.id   0c1bca608ecfbab14c7513eadd0c41dd
#
_cell.length_a   1.000
_cell.length_b   1.000
_cell.length_c   1.000
_cell.angle_alpha   90.00
_cell.angle_beta   90.00
_cell.angle_gamma   90.00
#
_symmetry.space_group_name_H-M   'P 1'
#
loop_
_entity.id
_entity.type
_entity.pdbx_description
1 polymer ?
#
loop_
_entity_poly.entity_id
_entity_poly.type
_entity_poly.pdbx_seq_one_letter_code
_entity_poly.pdbx_strand_id
1 'polypeptide(L)'
;VAGGHDNSLRIRIYGSKGTIQWFQETPDKITVIDADNTIREIHRGYGAIGERAGKYARIPAGHPEGWFEAMGNLYRSFAQCVSAKKDGTFTAEMVDYPTVSQGAEGLAFVEACLESNQNGNTWVEFRRK
;
A
#
# COMPACT_ATOMS: atom_id res chain seq x y z
N VAL A 1 -7.04 19.14 9.96
CA VAL A 1 -6.11 18.32 10.72
C VAL A 1 -6.57 18.30 12.17
N ALA A 2 -6.75 17.12 12.75
CA ALA A 2 -7.18 16.95 14.13
C ALA A 2 -5.99 17.12 15.08
N GLY A 3 -6.14 17.92 16.15
CA GLY A 3 -5.11 18.09 17.17
C GLY A 3 -4.76 16.76 17.83
N GLY A 4 -3.45 16.50 18.04
CA GLY A 4 -2.95 15.26 18.65
C GLY A 4 -2.91 14.03 17.71
N HIS A 5 -3.21 14.22 16.42
CA HIS A 5 -3.08 13.18 15.41
C HIS A 5 -2.07 13.61 14.34
N ASP A 6 -1.14 12.72 14.04
CA ASP A 6 -0.23 12.83 12.90
C ASP A 6 -0.97 12.43 11.61
N ASN A 7 -0.30 11.82 10.65
CA ASN A 7 -0.93 11.37 9.42
C ASN A 7 -1.95 10.24 9.68
N SER A 8 -1.66 9.37 10.62
CA SER A 8 -2.53 8.30 11.16
C SER A 8 -3.15 7.39 10.08
N LEU A 9 -2.47 7.21 8.95
CA LEU A 9 -2.95 6.33 7.90
C LEU A 9 -3.00 4.89 8.40
N ARG A 10 -4.16 4.26 8.27
CA ARG A 10 -4.40 2.86 8.66
C ARG A 10 -5.07 2.12 7.54
N ILE A 11 -4.65 0.88 7.32
CA ILE A 11 -5.30 -0.04 6.39
C ILE A 11 -5.75 -1.25 7.20
N ARG A 12 -7.04 -1.61 7.08
CA ARG A 12 -7.62 -2.82 7.65
C ARG A 12 -8.39 -3.54 6.56
N ILE A 13 -8.06 -4.80 6.37
CA ILE A 13 -8.69 -5.65 5.36
C ILE A 13 -9.31 -6.84 6.09
N TYR A 14 -10.62 -6.99 5.98
CA TYR A 14 -11.38 -8.07 6.59
C TYR A 14 -11.75 -9.08 5.51
N GLY A 15 -11.36 -10.32 5.69
CA GLY A 15 -11.67 -11.43 4.81
C GLY A 15 -12.32 -12.60 5.54
N SER A 16 -12.84 -13.56 4.80
CA SER A 16 -13.45 -14.77 5.36
C SER A 16 -12.46 -15.68 6.09
N LYS A 17 -11.15 -15.52 5.86
CA LYS A 17 -10.08 -16.32 6.47
C LYS A 17 -9.31 -15.57 7.56
N GLY A 18 -9.63 -14.31 7.82
CA GLY A 18 -8.94 -13.50 8.80
C GLY A 18 -8.86 -12.02 8.41
N THR A 19 -8.10 -11.26 9.17
CA THR A 19 -7.95 -9.81 9.04
C THR A 19 -6.47 -9.45 8.97
N ILE A 20 -6.15 -8.44 8.15
CA ILE A 20 -4.81 -7.83 8.11
C ILE A 20 -4.96 -6.36 8.49
N GLN A 21 -4.05 -5.87 9.33
CA GLN A 21 -4.00 -4.46 9.73
C GLN A 21 -2.58 -3.93 9.59
N TRP A 22 -2.47 -2.71 9.09
CA TRP A 22 -1.22 -1.95 9.04
C TRP A 22 -1.45 -0.51 9.48
N PHE A 23 -0.44 0.07 10.11
CA PHE A 23 -0.48 1.43 10.62
C PHE A 23 0.81 2.17 10.29
N GLN A 24 0.69 3.35 9.69
CA GLN A 24 1.80 4.12 9.16
C GLN A 24 2.84 4.53 10.22
N GLU A 25 2.41 4.88 11.43
CA GLU A 25 3.32 5.29 12.51
C GLU A 25 4.12 4.12 13.11
N THR A 26 3.79 2.88 12.74
CA THR A 26 4.58 1.68 13.04
C THR A 26 4.74 0.83 11.78
N PRO A 27 5.44 1.37 10.74
CA PRO A 27 5.37 0.83 9.37
C PRO A 27 6.04 -0.53 9.20
N ASP A 28 6.95 -0.89 10.11
CA ASP A 28 7.75 -2.11 10.04
C ASP A 28 7.00 -3.40 10.40
N LYS A 29 5.72 -3.32 10.76
CA LYS A 29 4.94 -4.49 11.15
C LYS A 29 3.52 -4.47 10.60
N ILE A 30 3.00 -5.67 10.41
CA ILE A 30 1.58 -5.91 10.15
C ILE A 30 1.00 -6.81 11.25
N THR A 31 -0.26 -6.61 11.59
CA THR A 31 -1.02 -7.50 12.45
C THR A 31 -1.89 -8.40 11.60
N VAL A 32 -1.77 -9.69 11.78
CA VAL A 32 -2.63 -10.72 11.16
C VAL A 32 -3.49 -11.33 12.24
N ILE A 33 -4.78 -11.38 12.02
CA ILE A 33 -5.76 -12.02 12.92
C ILE A 33 -6.37 -13.16 12.12
N ASP A 34 -6.09 -14.39 12.53
CA ASP A 34 -6.59 -15.60 11.87
C ASP A 34 -8.09 -15.81 12.17
N ALA A 35 -8.75 -16.71 11.46
CA ALA A 35 -10.19 -16.96 11.60
C ALA A 35 -10.59 -17.48 13.02
N ASP A 36 -9.66 -18.04 13.76
CA ASP A 36 -9.84 -18.48 15.16
C ASP A 36 -9.54 -17.37 16.18
N ASN A 37 -9.33 -16.14 15.72
CA ASN A 37 -8.90 -14.98 16.50
C ASN A 37 -7.46 -15.05 17.06
N THR A 38 -6.62 -15.96 16.57
CA THR A 38 -5.19 -15.92 16.89
C THR A 38 -4.57 -14.68 16.28
N ILE A 39 -3.89 -13.87 17.11
CA ILE A 39 -3.24 -12.62 16.70
C ILE A 39 -1.76 -12.85 16.55
N ARG A 40 -1.21 -12.48 15.39
CA ARG A 40 0.22 -12.52 15.10
C ARG A 40 0.71 -11.16 14.62
N GLU A 41 1.85 -10.70 15.10
CA GLU A 41 2.58 -9.58 14.51
C GLU A 41 3.69 -10.12 13.63
N ILE A 42 3.73 -9.66 12.38
CA ILE A 42 4.79 -10.00 11.43
C ILE A 42 5.60 -8.74 11.19
N HIS A 43 6.87 -8.82 11.53
CA HIS A 43 7.80 -7.71 11.40
C HIS A 43 8.61 -7.81 10.11
N ARG A 44 8.90 -6.67 9.51
CA ARG A 44 9.75 -6.57 8.34
C ARG A 44 11.14 -7.17 8.64
N GLY A 45 11.61 -7.99 7.73
CA GLY A 45 12.96 -8.59 7.78
C GLY A 45 13.13 -9.75 8.75
N TYR A 46 12.09 -10.15 9.50
CA TYR A 46 12.13 -11.33 10.35
C TYR A 46 11.35 -12.49 9.73
N GLY A 47 11.88 -13.70 9.85
CA GLY A 47 11.21 -14.92 9.40
C GLY A 47 10.98 -14.95 7.88
N ALA A 48 9.99 -15.73 7.47
CA ALA A 48 9.62 -15.91 6.08
C ALA A 48 8.62 -14.86 5.62
N ILE A 49 9.09 -13.68 5.22
CA ILE A 49 8.24 -12.61 4.68
C ILE A 49 7.89 -12.77 3.19
N GLY A 50 8.35 -13.84 2.57
CA GLY A 50 8.17 -14.10 1.13
C GLY A 50 9.09 -13.25 0.25
N GLU A 51 9.38 -13.78 -0.93
CA GLU A 51 10.33 -13.18 -1.88
C GLU A 51 9.91 -11.77 -2.32
N ARG A 52 8.62 -11.59 -2.64
CA ARG A 52 8.10 -10.29 -3.10
C ARG A 52 8.24 -9.20 -2.04
N ALA A 53 7.95 -9.48 -0.79
CA ALA A 53 8.12 -8.52 0.30
C ALA A 53 9.61 -8.30 0.60
N GLY A 54 10.42 -9.36 0.57
CA GLY A 54 11.85 -9.31 0.84
C GLY A 54 12.62 -8.38 -0.09
N LYS A 55 12.25 -8.30 -1.36
CA LYS A 55 12.91 -7.39 -2.32
C LYS A 55 12.76 -5.90 -1.97
N TYR A 56 11.79 -5.55 -1.12
CA TYR A 56 11.54 -4.18 -0.67
C TYR A 56 12.10 -3.87 0.73
N ALA A 57 12.55 -4.86 1.47
CA ALA A 57 13.27 -4.68 2.73
C ALA A 57 14.72 -4.26 2.43
N ARG A 58 15.10 -3.03 2.82
CA ARG A 58 16.38 -2.42 2.44
C ARG A 58 17.44 -2.52 3.51
N ILE A 59 17.05 -2.35 4.74
CA ILE A 59 17.96 -2.38 5.89
C ILE A 59 17.68 -3.62 6.74
N PRO A 60 18.68 -4.06 7.54
CA PRO A 60 18.54 -5.25 8.37
C PRO A 60 17.33 -5.18 9.30
N ALA A 61 16.81 -6.35 9.66
CA ALA A 61 15.79 -6.48 10.68
C ALA A 61 16.16 -5.74 11.97
N GLY A 62 15.18 -5.14 12.64
CA GLY A 62 15.39 -4.35 13.85
C GLY A 62 15.82 -2.89 13.62
N HIS A 63 16.06 -2.50 12.37
CA HIS A 63 16.29 -1.10 12.01
C HIS A 63 15.03 -0.56 11.34
N PRO A 64 14.52 0.62 11.71
CA PRO A 64 13.29 1.16 11.14
C PRO A 64 13.46 1.50 9.66
N GLU A 65 12.50 1.08 8.85
CA GLU A 65 12.28 1.52 7.47
C GLU A 65 10.93 2.23 7.39
N GLY A 66 10.84 3.25 6.54
CA GLY A 66 9.61 4.01 6.46
C GLY A 66 9.42 4.70 5.11
N TRP A 67 9.01 5.95 5.17
CA TRP A 67 8.56 6.71 4.01
C TRP A 67 9.63 6.89 2.93
N PHE A 68 10.89 7.15 3.32
CA PHE A 68 11.98 7.34 2.35
C PHE A 68 12.28 6.08 1.56
N GLU A 69 12.36 4.94 2.25
CA GLU A 69 12.60 3.64 1.62
C GLU A 69 11.44 3.23 0.71
N ALA A 70 10.20 3.50 1.14
CA ALA A 70 9.01 3.25 0.34
C ALA A 70 9.01 4.08 -0.96
N MET A 71 9.31 5.38 -0.87
CA MET A 71 9.45 6.24 -2.05
C MET A 71 10.61 5.78 -2.94
N GLY A 72 11.76 5.46 -2.35
CA GLY A 72 12.91 4.93 -3.08
C GLY A 72 12.58 3.64 -3.84
N ASN A 73 11.77 2.78 -3.26
CA ASN A 73 11.31 1.55 -3.91
C ASN A 73 10.43 1.83 -5.14
N LEU A 74 9.51 2.80 -5.06
CA LEU A 74 8.68 3.21 -6.20
C LEU A 74 9.52 3.73 -7.36
N TYR A 75 10.43 4.67 -7.09
CA TYR A 75 11.34 5.21 -8.11
C TYR A 75 12.25 4.15 -8.72
N ARG A 76 12.76 3.23 -7.90
CA ARG A 76 13.56 2.11 -8.39
C ARG A 76 12.77 1.21 -9.33
N SER A 77 11.55 0.82 -8.96
CA SER A 77 10.69 -0.01 -9.80
C SER A 77 10.40 0.67 -11.14
N PHE A 78 10.11 1.96 -11.12
CA PHE A 78 9.94 2.75 -12.35
C PHE A 78 11.21 2.77 -13.21
N ALA A 79 12.37 3.07 -12.62
CA ALA A 79 13.64 3.11 -13.33
C ALA A 79 14.00 1.75 -13.97
N GLN A 80 13.73 0.64 -13.28
CA GLN A 80 13.91 -0.70 -13.81
C GLN A 80 13.04 -0.96 -15.04
N CYS A 81 11.77 -0.51 -15.02
CA CYS A 81 10.89 -0.60 -16.20
C CYS A 81 11.39 0.24 -17.38
N VAL A 82 11.91 1.44 -17.11
CA VAL A 82 12.50 2.31 -18.16
C VAL A 82 13.72 1.64 -18.78
N SER A 83 14.62 1.06 -17.97
CA SER A 83 15.79 0.33 -18.47
C SER A 83 15.36 -0.87 -19.31
N ALA A 84 14.49 -1.71 -18.79
CA ALA A 84 13.99 -2.88 -19.51
C ALA A 84 13.32 -2.53 -20.83
N LYS A 85 12.61 -1.39 -20.91
CA LYS A 85 12.07 -0.90 -22.20
C LYS A 85 13.15 -0.54 -23.19
N LYS A 86 14.23 0.11 -22.77
CA LYS A 86 15.37 0.41 -23.64
C LYS A 86 16.07 -0.85 -24.14
N ASP A 87 16.18 -1.84 -23.28
CA ASP A 87 16.86 -3.11 -23.57
C ASP A 87 15.96 -4.14 -24.28
N GLY A 88 14.67 -3.82 -24.51
CA GLY A 88 13.71 -4.71 -25.15
C GLY A 88 13.26 -5.90 -24.29
N THR A 89 13.50 -5.85 -22.98
CA THR A 89 13.19 -6.94 -22.02
C THR A 89 11.98 -6.63 -21.13
N PHE A 90 11.28 -5.53 -21.36
CA PHE A 90 10.14 -5.11 -20.55
C PHE A 90 8.97 -6.09 -20.62
N THR A 91 8.40 -6.43 -19.47
CA THR A 91 7.13 -7.14 -19.35
C THR A 91 6.18 -6.38 -18.42
N ALA A 92 4.86 -6.60 -18.57
CA ALA A 92 3.86 -5.90 -17.76
C ALA A 92 3.95 -6.24 -16.25
N GLU A 93 4.43 -7.44 -15.92
CA GLU A 93 4.61 -7.91 -14.55
C GLU A 93 5.72 -7.16 -13.79
N MET A 94 6.58 -6.45 -14.51
CA MET A 94 7.60 -5.59 -13.92
C MET A 94 7.02 -4.32 -13.30
N VAL A 95 5.80 -3.94 -13.67
CA VAL A 95 5.14 -2.72 -13.17
C VAL A 95 4.65 -2.97 -11.74
N ASP A 96 5.44 -2.53 -10.77
CA ASP A 96 5.15 -2.67 -9.34
C ASP A 96 5.15 -1.28 -8.66
N TYR A 97 4.46 -0.34 -9.30
CA TYR A 97 4.22 1.03 -8.85
C TYR A 97 2.87 1.51 -9.38
N PRO A 98 2.24 2.52 -8.75
CA PRO A 98 0.96 3.06 -9.21
C PRO A 98 1.03 3.61 -10.63
N THR A 99 0.11 3.18 -11.48
CA THR A 99 -0.01 3.63 -12.88
C THR A 99 -0.84 4.91 -12.99
N VAL A 100 -0.79 5.57 -14.15
CA VAL A 100 -1.63 6.75 -14.45
C VAL A 100 -3.12 6.41 -14.32
N SER A 101 -3.54 5.23 -14.79
CA SER A 101 -4.94 4.80 -14.67
C SER A 101 -5.38 4.65 -13.21
N GLN A 102 -4.52 4.09 -12.37
CA GLN A 102 -4.80 3.98 -10.92
C GLN A 102 -4.83 5.36 -10.25
N GLY A 103 -3.99 6.28 -10.68
CA GLY A 103 -4.04 7.68 -10.22
C GLY A 103 -5.35 8.37 -10.62
N ALA A 104 -5.81 8.19 -11.85
CA ALA A 104 -7.10 8.71 -12.31
C ALA A 104 -8.28 8.09 -11.54
N GLU A 105 -8.21 6.79 -11.25
CA GLU A 105 -9.22 6.10 -10.43
C GLU A 105 -9.26 6.65 -8.99
N GLY A 106 -8.09 6.95 -8.39
CA GLY A 106 -8.00 7.61 -7.09
C GLY A 106 -8.65 8.98 -7.06
N LEU A 107 -8.44 9.80 -8.10
CA LEU A 107 -9.13 11.10 -8.22
C LEU A 107 -10.64 10.94 -8.42
N ALA A 108 -11.09 9.98 -9.22
CA ALA A 108 -12.50 9.68 -9.40
C ALA A 108 -13.18 9.29 -8.07
N PHE A 109 -12.47 8.58 -7.19
CA PHE A 109 -12.95 8.26 -5.84
C PHE A 109 -13.14 9.53 -4.99
N VAL A 110 -12.18 10.45 -5.02
CA VAL A 110 -12.29 11.74 -4.31
C VAL A 110 -13.47 12.55 -4.83
N GLU A 111 -13.66 12.63 -6.16
CA GLU A 111 -14.81 13.29 -6.80
C GLU A 111 -16.14 12.68 -6.33
N ALA A 112 -16.23 11.34 -6.28
CA ALA A 112 -17.42 10.65 -5.81
C ALA A 112 -17.71 10.93 -4.32
N CYS A 113 -16.68 11.03 -3.47
CA CYS A 113 -16.86 11.42 -2.07
C CYS A 113 -17.42 12.86 -1.94
N LEU A 114 -16.92 13.79 -2.75
CA LEU A 114 -17.42 15.17 -2.76
C LEU A 114 -18.87 15.23 -3.25
N GLU A 115 -19.21 14.50 -4.32
CA GLU A 115 -20.56 14.40 -4.83
C GLU A 115 -21.51 13.81 -3.77
N SER A 116 -21.12 12.74 -3.09
CA SER A 116 -21.90 12.16 -1.99
C SER A 116 -22.19 13.18 -0.89
N ASN A 117 -21.15 13.91 -0.45
CA ASN A 117 -21.31 14.92 0.60
C ASN A 117 -22.23 16.07 0.19
N GLN A 118 -22.12 16.57 -1.05
CA GLN A 118 -22.96 17.64 -1.59
C GLN A 118 -24.44 17.21 -1.70
N ASN A 119 -24.69 15.92 -1.93
CA ASN A 119 -26.03 15.33 -2.05
C ASN A 119 -26.58 14.78 -0.73
N GLY A 120 -26.09 15.25 0.42
CA GLY A 120 -26.58 14.83 1.74
C GLY A 120 -26.08 13.46 2.19
N ASN A 121 -24.85 13.09 1.82
CA ASN A 121 -24.18 11.81 2.15
C ASN A 121 -24.92 10.58 1.59
N THR A 122 -25.50 10.70 0.41
CA THR A 122 -26.13 9.59 -0.30
C THR A 122 -25.10 8.72 -1.02
N TRP A 123 -25.50 7.49 -1.32
CA TRP A 123 -24.70 6.64 -2.21
C TRP A 123 -24.65 7.23 -3.62
N VAL A 124 -23.45 7.32 -4.19
CA VAL A 124 -23.22 7.74 -5.57
C VAL A 124 -22.52 6.64 -6.34
N GLU A 125 -22.75 6.58 -7.66
CA GLU A 125 -22.10 5.58 -8.51
C GLU A 125 -20.62 5.93 -8.69
N PHE A 126 -19.73 4.97 -8.40
CA PHE A 126 -18.31 5.12 -8.66
C PHE A 126 -17.99 4.87 -10.13
N ARG A 127 -17.68 5.95 -10.86
CA ARG A 127 -17.35 5.89 -12.29
C ARG A 127 -15.85 5.82 -12.49
N ARG A 128 -15.36 4.63 -12.85
CA ARG A 128 -13.97 4.46 -13.30
C ARG A 128 -13.77 5.24 -14.61
N LYS A 129 -12.75 6.08 -14.65
CA LYS A 129 -12.35 6.84 -15.84
C LYS A 129 -11.31 6.06 -16.64
#